data_f1c363c784c83e7f51d3f383146c750e
#
_entry.id   f1c363c784c83e7f51d3f383146c750e
#
_cell.length_a   1.000
_cell.length_b   1.000
_cell.length_c   1.000
_cell.angle_alpha   90.00
_cell.angle_beta   90.00
_cell.angle_gamma   90.00
#
_symmetry.space_group_name_H-M   'P 1'
#
loop_
_entity.id
_entity.type
_entity.pdbx_description
1 polymer ?
#
loop_
_entity_poly.entity_id
_entity_poly.type
_entity_poly.pdbx_seq_one_letter_code
_entity_poly.pdbx_strand_id
1 'polypeptide(L)'
;MEPVFYEGDILLLRKWGMPQKGDIVAAYIEERDYVVVKRILAVEGDYITVACGRVYLNGEKVAEPVNGMQGGSRRQELEYRLSPDQYFLIGENQEVSVDSRAFGCVGKSAVRGTVVCKLF
;
A
#
# COMPACT_ATOMS: atom_id res chain seq x y z
N MET A 1 -2.16 8.97 -4.59
CA MET A 1 -0.85 9.08 -3.93
C MET A 1 -0.47 10.52 -3.65
N GLU A 2 -1.42 11.27 -3.18
CA GLU A 2 -1.11 12.62 -2.75
C GLU A 2 -0.17 12.57 -1.55
N PRO A 3 0.82 13.47 -1.46
CA PRO A 3 1.02 14.62 -2.34
C PRO A 3 1.86 14.34 -3.58
N VAL A 4 2.33 13.11 -3.76
CA VAL A 4 3.19 12.79 -4.91
C VAL A 4 2.41 12.80 -6.21
N PHE A 5 1.22 12.17 -6.19
CA PHE A 5 0.34 12.12 -7.37
C PHE A 5 -1.05 12.55 -6.96
N TYR A 6 -1.73 13.27 -7.84
CA TYR A 6 -3.06 13.80 -7.58
C TYR A 6 -4.04 13.18 -8.56
N GLU A 7 -5.30 13.18 -8.15
CA GLU A 7 -6.38 12.71 -9.02
C GLU A 7 -6.33 13.48 -10.34
N GLY A 8 -6.49 12.74 -11.44
CA GLY A 8 -6.41 13.35 -12.75
C GLY A 8 -5.05 13.31 -13.39
N ASP A 9 -4.01 12.99 -12.63
CA ASP A 9 -2.67 12.81 -13.19
C ASP A 9 -2.66 11.65 -14.16
N ILE A 10 -1.86 11.79 -15.22
CA ILE A 10 -1.68 10.73 -16.20
C ILE A 10 -0.30 10.13 -15.96
N LEU A 11 -0.25 8.81 -15.76
CA LEU A 11 0.95 8.12 -15.33
C LEU A 11 1.41 7.15 -16.41
N LEU A 12 2.74 7.00 -16.51
CA LEU A 12 3.34 5.98 -17.36
C LEU A 12 3.67 4.77 -16.51
N LEU A 13 3.17 3.61 -16.90
CA LEU A 13 3.37 2.38 -16.15
C LEU A 13 4.29 1.43 -16.89
N ARG A 14 5.16 0.76 -16.12
CA ARG A 14 5.95 -0.36 -16.64
C ARG A 14 5.21 -1.64 -16.25
N LYS A 15 4.92 -2.47 -17.22
CA LYS A 15 4.12 -3.67 -16.98
C LYS A 15 4.92 -4.95 -16.92
N TRP A 16 6.24 -4.85 -17.06
CA TRP A 16 7.10 -6.03 -17.00
C TRP A 16 8.05 -5.90 -15.83
N GLY A 17 8.64 -7.04 -15.45
CA GLY A 17 9.55 -7.09 -14.33
C GLY A 17 8.80 -7.22 -13.01
N MET A 18 9.55 -7.42 -11.95
CA MET A 18 8.98 -7.61 -10.62
C MET A 18 9.03 -6.29 -9.88
N PRO A 19 7.89 -5.83 -9.36
CA PRO A 19 7.91 -4.65 -8.48
C PRO A 19 8.75 -4.92 -7.24
N GLN A 20 9.40 -3.89 -6.74
CA GLN A 20 10.28 -3.99 -5.59
C GLN A 20 9.83 -3.05 -4.49
N LYS A 21 10.32 -3.32 -3.28
CA LYS A 21 10.04 -2.45 -2.13
C LYS A 21 10.45 -1.02 -2.49
N GLY A 22 9.57 -0.08 -2.19
CA GLY A 22 9.79 1.32 -2.51
C GLY A 22 9.18 1.76 -3.83
N ASP A 23 8.84 0.83 -4.71
CA ASP A 23 8.19 1.19 -5.98
C ASP A 23 6.77 1.68 -5.73
N ILE A 24 6.32 2.57 -6.61
CA ILE A 24 4.92 2.99 -6.63
C ILE A 24 4.24 2.19 -7.72
N VAL A 25 3.13 1.55 -7.36
CA VAL A 25 2.42 0.66 -8.28
C VAL A 25 0.97 1.06 -8.38
N ALA A 26 0.36 0.70 -9.50
CA ALA A 26 -1.08 0.76 -9.67
C ALA A 26 -1.60 -0.65 -9.43
N ALA A 27 -2.61 -0.78 -8.57
CA ALA A 27 -3.14 -2.09 -8.21
C ALA A 27 -4.66 -2.03 -8.20
N TYR A 28 -5.29 -3.10 -8.69
CA TYR A 28 -6.74 -3.22 -8.69
C TYR A 28 -7.16 -3.92 -7.41
N ILE A 29 -8.08 -3.31 -6.69
CA ILE A 29 -8.59 -3.85 -5.43
C ILE A 29 -9.96 -4.43 -5.71
N GLU A 30 -10.00 -5.74 -5.83
CA GLU A 30 -11.20 -6.44 -6.28
C GLU A 30 -12.39 -6.18 -5.36
N GLU A 31 -12.15 -6.22 -4.05
CA GLU A 31 -13.23 -6.04 -3.09
C GLU A 31 -13.88 -4.67 -3.17
N ARG A 32 -13.15 -3.71 -3.70
CA ARG A 32 -13.62 -2.33 -3.79
C ARG A 32 -13.85 -1.87 -5.21
N ASP A 33 -13.47 -2.70 -6.18
CA ASP A 33 -13.67 -2.46 -7.60
C ASP A 33 -13.09 -1.11 -8.03
N TYR A 34 -11.87 -0.82 -7.61
CA TYR A 34 -11.16 0.36 -8.10
C TYR A 34 -9.66 0.11 -8.09
N VAL A 35 -8.95 1.00 -8.79
CA VAL A 35 -7.49 0.96 -8.86
C VAL A 35 -6.93 1.98 -7.88
N VAL A 36 -5.92 1.58 -7.15
CA VAL A 36 -5.19 2.48 -6.26
C VAL A 36 -3.76 2.63 -6.77
N VAL A 37 -3.14 3.76 -6.44
CA VAL A 37 -1.74 4.03 -6.73
C VAL A 37 -1.06 4.24 -5.40
N LYS A 38 -0.22 3.30 -5.01
CA LYS A 38 0.38 3.27 -3.68
C LYS A 38 1.82 2.80 -3.76
N ARG A 39 2.57 3.03 -2.68
CA ARG A 39 3.96 2.59 -2.58
C ARG A 39 4.03 1.22 -1.92
N ILE A 40 4.91 0.37 -2.43
CA ILE A 40 5.15 -0.94 -1.82
C ILE A 40 5.99 -0.74 -0.56
N LEU A 41 5.42 -1.10 0.58
CA LEU A 41 6.13 -1.02 1.85
C LEU A 41 6.83 -2.33 2.18
N ALA A 42 6.24 -3.45 1.82
CA ALA A 42 6.76 -4.76 2.20
C ALA A 42 6.55 -5.75 1.08
N VAL A 43 7.45 -6.71 1.00
CA VAL A 43 7.46 -7.75 -0.02
C VAL A 43 7.66 -9.10 0.65
N GLU A 44 7.77 -10.14 -0.16
CA GLU A 44 7.98 -11.51 0.31
C GLU A 44 9.02 -11.56 1.42
N GLY A 45 8.69 -12.27 2.49
CA GLY A 45 9.60 -12.45 3.62
C GLY A 45 9.51 -11.39 4.69
N ASP A 46 8.87 -10.27 4.40
CA ASP A 46 8.70 -9.22 5.41
C ASP A 46 7.56 -9.55 6.35
N TYR A 47 7.63 -8.99 7.54
CA TYR A 47 6.61 -9.17 8.56
C TYR A 47 6.02 -7.81 8.90
N ILE A 48 4.71 -7.69 8.75
CA ILE A 48 4.00 -6.44 9.01
C ILE A 48 3.07 -6.65 10.20
N THR A 49 3.11 -5.69 11.12
CA THR A 49 2.15 -5.61 12.21
C THR A 49 1.41 -4.29 12.10
N VAL A 50 0.09 -4.34 12.17
CA VAL A 50 -0.73 -3.12 12.21
C VAL A 50 -1.42 -3.08 13.55
N ALA A 51 -1.12 -2.06 14.34
CA ALA A 51 -1.67 -1.93 15.67
C ALA A 51 -2.18 -0.50 15.84
N CYS A 52 -3.48 -0.34 16.08
CA CYS A 52 -4.09 0.97 16.25
C CYS A 52 -3.78 1.90 15.06
N GLY A 53 -3.75 1.34 13.86
CA GLY A 53 -3.45 2.10 12.65
C GLY A 53 -1.98 2.34 12.40
N ARG A 54 -1.11 2.05 13.36
CA ARG A 54 0.32 2.18 13.16
C ARG A 54 0.84 0.94 12.47
N VAL A 55 1.81 1.13 11.58
CA VAL A 55 2.39 0.03 10.81
C VAL A 55 3.82 -0.18 11.25
N TYR A 56 4.15 -1.42 11.55
CA TYR A 56 5.51 -1.82 11.93
C TYR A 56 6.02 -2.81 10.90
N LEU A 57 7.17 -2.51 10.33
CA LEU A 57 7.84 -3.37 9.35
C LEU A 57 9.01 -4.05 10.06
N ASN A 58 8.90 -5.37 10.18
CA ASN A 58 9.93 -6.18 10.85
C ASN A 58 10.27 -5.62 12.23
N GLY A 59 9.23 -5.13 12.95
CA GLY A 59 9.37 -4.64 14.30
C GLY A 59 9.63 -3.15 14.43
N GLU A 60 9.85 -2.46 13.34
CA GLU A 60 10.18 -1.03 13.37
C GLU A 60 8.99 -0.22 12.88
N LYS A 61 8.59 0.80 13.62
CA LYS A 61 7.46 1.63 13.24
C LYS A 61 7.80 2.43 11.99
N VAL A 62 6.95 2.33 10.97
CA VAL A 62 7.18 3.01 9.70
C VAL A 62 6.02 3.89 9.28
N ALA A 63 4.86 3.82 9.96
CA ALA A 63 3.74 4.67 9.59
C ALA A 63 2.84 4.92 10.80
N GLU A 64 2.27 6.12 10.84
CA GLU A 64 1.31 6.53 11.87
C GLU A 64 -0.10 6.28 11.37
N PRO A 65 -1.09 6.32 12.28
CA PRO A 65 -2.48 6.15 11.86
C PRO A 65 -2.92 7.25 10.91
N VAL A 66 -3.78 6.87 9.98
CA VAL A 66 -4.44 7.84 9.12
C VAL A 66 -5.49 8.57 9.96
N ASN A 67 -5.69 9.85 9.69
CA ASN A 67 -6.73 10.61 10.39
C ASN A 67 -8.07 9.91 10.27
N GLY A 68 -8.75 9.77 11.40
CA GLY A 68 -10.01 9.07 11.46
C GLY A 68 -9.91 7.58 11.66
N MET A 69 -8.71 7.01 11.59
CA MET A 69 -8.51 5.59 11.83
C MET A 69 -8.09 5.29 13.26
N GLN A 70 -7.58 6.25 13.98
CA GLN A 70 -7.29 6.02 15.39
C GLN A 70 -8.61 5.96 16.11
N GLY A 71 -8.73 5.07 16.99
CA GLY A 71 -9.96 4.96 17.71
C GLY A 71 -10.09 3.62 18.34
N GLY A 72 -11.07 3.53 19.20
CA GLY A 72 -11.22 2.37 20.03
C GLY A 72 -11.44 1.08 19.26
N SER A 73 -11.99 1.18 18.08
CA SER A 73 -12.25 -0.02 17.31
C SER A 73 -10.96 -0.66 16.80
N ARG A 74 -9.84 0.02 16.91
CA ARG A 74 -8.57 -0.51 16.45
C ARG A 74 -7.84 -1.29 17.52
N ARG A 75 -8.57 -2.06 18.30
CA ARG A 75 -7.93 -2.86 19.34
C ARG A 75 -7.27 -4.08 18.79
N GLN A 76 -7.71 -4.57 17.65
CA GLN A 76 -7.12 -5.72 17.03
C GLN A 76 -5.77 -5.37 16.44
N GLU A 77 -4.82 -6.25 16.66
CA GLU A 77 -3.59 -6.23 15.91
C GLU A 77 -3.76 -7.13 14.70
N LEU A 78 -3.28 -6.67 13.56
CA LEU A 78 -3.23 -7.46 12.35
C LEU A 78 -1.78 -7.76 12.04
N GLU A 79 -1.52 -9.01 11.69
CA GLU A 79 -0.17 -9.44 11.38
C GLU A 79 -0.16 -10.09 10.03
N TYR A 80 0.85 -9.76 9.23
CA TYR A 80 1.01 -10.31 7.90
C TYR A 80 2.46 -10.76 7.74
N ARG A 81 2.65 -12.03 7.44
CA ARG A 81 3.94 -12.50 6.93
C ARG A 81 3.77 -12.68 5.44
N LEU A 82 4.48 -11.88 4.67
CA LEU A 82 4.23 -11.81 3.24
C LEU A 82 4.77 -13.04 2.55
N SER A 83 3.88 -13.69 1.81
CA SER A 83 4.21 -14.86 0.99
C SER A 83 4.79 -14.42 -0.34
N PRO A 84 5.34 -15.34 -1.13
CA PRO A 84 5.76 -14.98 -2.49
C PRO A 84 4.61 -14.34 -3.23
N ASP A 85 4.93 -13.32 -4.00
CA ASP A 85 3.96 -12.60 -4.84
C ASP A 85 2.91 -11.81 -4.04
N GLN A 86 3.22 -11.46 -2.81
CA GLN A 86 2.37 -10.59 -2.02
C GLN A 86 3.06 -9.26 -1.76
N TYR A 87 2.26 -8.20 -1.66
CA TYR A 87 2.75 -6.85 -1.41
C TYR A 87 1.87 -6.16 -0.38
N PHE A 88 2.49 -5.40 0.50
CA PHE A 88 1.76 -4.53 1.42
C PHE A 88 1.94 -3.09 0.92
N LEU A 89 0.82 -2.43 0.63
CA LEU A 89 0.82 -1.12 0.00
C LEU A 89 0.47 -0.06 1.03
N ILE A 90 1.15 1.08 0.94
CA ILE A 90 0.91 2.18 1.86
C ILE A 90 0.81 3.48 1.08
N GLY A 91 -0.08 4.37 1.55
CA GLY A 91 -0.25 5.67 0.94
C GLY A 91 0.68 6.69 1.54
N GLU A 92 1.04 7.67 0.73
CA GLU A 92 1.93 8.75 1.20
C GLU A 92 1.17 9.76 2.04
N ASN A 93 -0.08 10.04 1.70
CA ASN A 93 -0.88 11.03 2.42
C ASN A 93 -1.58 10.35 3.58
N GLN A 94 -1.06 10.58 4.78
CA GLN A 94 -1.56 9.92 5.97
C GLN A 94 -2.94 10.41 6.40
N GLU A 95 -3.43 11.48 5.80
CA GLU A 95 -4.71 12.04 6.20
C GLU A 95 -5.88 11.40 5.48
N VAL A 96 -5.68 10.94 4.25
CA VAL A 96 -6.79 10.43 3.44
C VAL A 96 -6.49 9.09 2.81
N SER A 97 -5.39 8.46 3.18
CA SER A 97 -4.96 7.23 2.53
C SER A 97 -5.84 6.05 2.91
N VAL A 98 -6.29 5.29 1.91
CA VAL A 98 -6.87 3.97 2.12
C VAL A 98 -5.90 2.99 1.48
N ASP A 99 -5.27 2.17 2.29
CA ASP A 99 -4.20 1.31 1.83
C ASP A 99 -4.34 -0.08 2.43
N SER A 100 -3.25 -0.85 2.44
CA SER A 100 -3.32 -2.23 2.90
C SER A 100 -3.72 -2.38 4.36
N ARG A 101 -3.67 -1.29 5.15
CA ARG A 101 -4.24 -1.35 6.50
C ARG A 101 -5.72 -1.65 6.45
N ALA A 102 -6.39 -1.24 5.38
CA ALA A 102 -7.83 -1.44 5.22
C ALA A 102 -8.16 -2.69 4.40
N PHE A 103 -7.42 -2.95 3.32
CA PHE A 103 -7.80 -4.05 2.42
C PHE A 103 -6.82 -5.23 2.44
N GLY A 104 -5.77 -5.16 3.26
CA GLY A 104 -4.85 -6.29 3.41
C GLY A 104 -3.78 -6.32 2.33
N CYS A 105 -2.96 -7.37 2.36
CA CYS A 105 -1.94 -7.55 1.34
C CYS A 105 -2.59 -7.82 -0.01
N VAL A 106 -1.93 -7.37 -1.07
CA VAL A 106 -2.41 -7.64 -2.43
C VAL A 106 -1.49 -8.64 -3.10
N GLY A 107 -2.04 -9.42 -4.00
CA GLY A 107 -1.27 -10.39 -4.75
C GLY A 107 -0.68 -9.78 -6.00
N LYS A 108 0.29 -10.50 -6.57
CA LYS A 108 0.95 -10.04 -7.78
C LYS A 108 -0.05 -9.79 -8.91
N SER A 109 -1.09 -10.61 -9.00
CA SER A 109 -2.06 -10.48 -10.09
C SER A 109 -2.87 -9.19 -9.99
N ALA A 110 -2.92 -8.57 -8.82
CA ALA A 110 -3.64 -7.31 -8.66
C ALA A 110 -2.82 -6.12 -9.13
N VAL A 111 -1.51 -6.26 -9.24
CA VAL A 111 -0.64 -5.15 -9.64
C VAL A 111 -0.69 -4.99 -11.14
N ARG A 112 -1.11 -3.81 -11.59
CA ARG A 112 -1.26 -3.51 -13.01
C ARG A 112 0.00 -2.95 -13.63
N GLY A 113 0.89 -2.38 -12.83
CA GLY A 113 2.15 -1.87 -13.33
C GLY A 113 2.86 -1.03 -12.29
N THR A 114 4.13 -0.77 -12.56
CA THR A 114 4.96 0.09 -11.72
C THR A 114 4.97 1.48 -12.34
N VAL A 115 4.76 2.51 -11.52
CA VAL A 115 4.74 3.88 -12.00
C VAL A 115 6.17 4.31 -12.33
N VAL A 116 6.39 4.73 -13.56
CA VAL A 116 7.70 5.18 -14.01
C VAL A 116 7.81 6.69 -13.86
N CYS A 117 6.79 7.41 -14.33
CA CYS A 117 6.77 8.87 -14.22
C CYS A 117 5.37 9.37 -14.43
N LYS A 118 5.16 10.64 -14.08
CA LYS A 118 3.90 11.31 -14.34
C LYS A 118 4.04 12.05 -15.67
N LEU A 119 3.08 11.85 -16.56
CA LEU A 119 3.08 12.49 -17.86
C LEU A 119 2.38 13.84 -17.84
N PHE A 120 1.25 13.93 -17.14
CA PHE A 120 0.48 15.17 -17.05
C PHE A 120 -0.11 15.32 -15.67
#